data_bf316adc784832f3c0c843b1e1d48000
#
_entry.id   bf316adc784832f3c0c843b1e1d48000
#
_cell.length_a   1.000
_cell.length_b   1.000
_cell.length_c   1.000
_cell.angle_alpha   90.00
_cell.angle_beta   90.00
_cell.angle_gamma   90.00
#
_symmetry.space_group_name_H-M   'P 1'
#
loop_
_entity.id
_entity.type
_entity.pdbx_description
1 polymer ?
#
loop_
_entity_poly.entity_id
_entity_poly.type
_entity_poly.pdbx_seq_one_letter_code
_entity_poly.pdbx_strand_id
1 'polypeptide(L)'
;MKRPSIRRPLSAVLLACALPWAGAAPVQNDARLIGAINAYRAAPDNCQGQLSAPAPALTAQAALARVRLGPGTFPEWALEQAGYPTDRAEVIHVGGATDNDTVLELLRRQYCRSLLDARFTDIGVARSGNDWTVVLARPTPPLVLPQQEEAGRIILELVNAARAQARNCGDRQFGAAPPVTWNAQLAQAALAHSSDMATHRQFSHQGSDGSESAQRATRAGYRWRHIGENIAAGQISPQEAVEGWIESPGHCANLMNPQFSEMGAGYAVSRVRLPGFPYWTQVFGTP
;
A
#
# COMPACT_ATOMS: atom_id res chain seq x y z
N MET A 1 86.13 -14.78 -19.27
CA MET A 1 84.81 -15.25 -18.87
C MET A 1 84.31 -14.39 -17.74
N LYS A 2 83.44 -13.40 -18.03
CA LYS A 2 82.84 -12.50 -17.03
C LYS A 2 81.42 -12.96 -16.78
N ARG A 3 81.01 -13.21 -15.52
CA ARG A 3 79.68 -13.59 -15.11
C ARG A 3 78.83 -12.30 -14.96
N PRO A 4 77.58 -12.25 -15.39
CA PRO A 4 76.73 -11.11 -15.17
C PRO A 4 76.10 -11.19 -13.79
N SER A 5 76.08 -10.03 -13.07
CA SER A 5 75.39 -9.82 -11.77
C SER A 5 73.93 -9.60 -11.99
N ILE A 6 73.05 -10.41 -11.35
CA ILE A 6 71.60 -10.25 -11.32
C ILE A 6 71.26 -9.27 -10.18
N ARG A 7 70.73 -8.08 -10.52
CA ARG A 7 70.12 -7.18 -9.57
C ARG A 7 68.66 -7.57 -9.34
N ARG A 8 68.30 -7.87 -8.09
CA ARG A 8 66.92 -8.10 -7.66
C ARG A 8 66.20 -6.74 -7.50
N PRO A 9 64.95 -6.57 -7.95
CA PRO A 9 64.18 -5.38 -7.66
C PRO A 9 63.63 -5.44 -6.22
N LEU A 10 63.75 -4.35 -5.50
CA LEU A 10 63.07 -4.11 -4.24
C LEU A 10 61.58 -3.90 -4.51
N SER A 11 60.76 -4.85 -4.04
CA SER A 11 59.30 -4.67 -4.01
C SER A 11 58.92 -3.75 -2.85
N ALA A 12 58.48 -2.53 -3.18
CA ALA A 12 57.86 -1.62 -2.20
C ALA A 12 56.46 -2.13 -1.88
N VAL A 13 56.24 -2.59 -0.65
CA VAL A 13 54.93 -2.93 -0.12
C VAL A 13 54.23 -1.63 0.27
N LEU A 14 53.29 -1.17 -0.53
CA LEU A 14 52.38 -0.10 -0.17
C LEU A 14 51.37 -0.64 0.84
N LEU A 15 51.51 -0.28 2.12
CA LEU A 15 50.51 -0.49 3.14
C LEU A 15 49.37 0.49 2.87
N ALA A 16 48.27 0.03 2.29
CA ALA A 16 47.04 0.81 2.19
C ALA A 16 46.37 0.81 3.57
N CYS A 17 46.48 1.91 4.30
CA CYS A 17 45.67 2.17 5.49
C CYS A 17 44.20 2.34 5.04
N ALA A 18 43.41 1.29 5.16
CA ALA A 18 41.95 1.39 5.06
C ALA A 18 41.45 2.10 6.33
N LEU A 19 41.12 3.37 6.19
CA LEU A 19 40.34 4.08 7.20
C LEU A 19 38.95 3.43 7.29
N PRO A 20 38.49 3.05 8.50
CA PRO A 20 37.13 2.55 8.63
C PRO A 20 36.17 3.70 8.27
N TRP A 21 35.30 3.46 7.29
CA TRP A 21 34.13 4.32 7.10
C TRP A 21 33.36 4.35 8.41
N ALA A 22 33.33 5.50 9.08
CA ALA A 22 32.42 5.74 10.19
C ALA A 22 31.00 5.67 9.62
N GLY A 23 30.42 4.49 9.59
CA GLY A 23 29.02 4.28 9.31
C GLY A 23 28.23 5.14 10.29
N ALA A 24 27.33 5.99 9.80
CA ALA A 24 26.42 6.74 10.64
C ALA A 24 25.73 5.74 11.58
N ALA A 25 25.82 5.98 12.90
CA ALA A 25 25.15 5.16 13.88
C ALA A 25 23.66 5.02 13.54
N PRO A 26 23.07 3.85 13.65
CA PRO A 26 21.65 3.67 13.35
C PRO A 26 20.85 4.63 14.22
N VAL A 27 19.95 5.39 13.59
CA VAL A 27 19.02 6.28 14.30
C VAL A 27 18.13 5.36 15.16
N GLN A 28 18.36 5.37 16.46
CA GLN A 28 17.57 4.62 17.41
C GLN A 28 16.45 5.52 17.94
N ASN A 29 15.27 4.92 18.17
CA ASN A 29 14.21 5.58 18.91
C ASN A 29 14.72 5.97 20.31
N ASP A 30 14.40 7.19 20.76
CA ASP A 30 14.64 7.56 22.13
C ASP A 30 13.61 6.91 23.06
N ALA A 31 13.96 5.71 23.54
CA ALA A 31 13.06 4.90 24.38
C ALA A 31 12.68 5.60 25.69
N ARG A 32 13.55 6.49 26.21
CA ARG A 32 13.30 7.23 27.46
C ARG A 32 12.19 8.27 27.25
N LEU A 33 12.27 9.07 26.18
CA LEU A 33 11.22 10.04 25.87
C LEU A 33 9.91 9.36 25.52
N ILE A 34 9.95 8.26 24.74
CA ILE A 34 8.74 7.47 24.44
C ILE A 34 8.07 6.93 25.70
N GLY A 35 8.86 6.40 26.64
CA GLY A 35 8.35 5.94 27.94
C GLY A 35 7.69 7.07 28.74
N ALA A 36 8.30 8.27 28.75
CA ALA A 36 7.75 9.44 29.45
C ALA A 36 6.46 9.95 28.78
N ILE A 37 6.39 9.95 27.45
CA ILE A 37 5.16 10.28 26.70
C ILE A 37 4.05 9.26 27.02
N ASN A 38 4.36 7.97 27.07
CA ASN A 38 3.37 6.94 27.40
C ASN A 38 2.90 7.03 28.86
N ALA A 39 3.77 7.39 29.79
CA ALA A 39 3.38 7.67 31.17
C ALA A 39 2.40 8.86 31.24
N TYR A 40 2.68 9.94 30.49
CA TYR A 40 1.75 11.07 30.38
C TYR A 40 0.42 10.67 29.75
N ARG A 41 0.40 9.84 28.71
CA ARG A 41 -0.84 9.33 28.08
C ARG A 41 -1.67 8.50 29.06
N ALA A 42 -1.04 7.71 29.92
CA ALA A 42 -1.73 6.87 30.90
C ALA A 42 -2.36 7.69 32.04
N ALA A 43 -1.73 8.80 32.43
CA ALA A 43 -2.19 9.68 33.50
C ALA A 43 -2.00 11.16 33.09
N PRO A 44 -2.81 11.66 32.13
CA PRO A 44 -2.68 13.01 31.63
C PRO A 44 -3.14 14.04 32.65
N ASP A 45 -2.44 15.15 32.68
CA ASP A 45 -2.89 16.35 33.39
C ASP A 45 -3.89 17.12 32.56
N ASN A 46 -4.01 18.40 32.89
CA ASN A 46 -4.77 19.38 32.15
C ASN A 46 -4.12 19.68 30.77
N CYS A 47 -4.89 19.55 29.71
CA CYS A 47 -4.48 19.97 28.36
C CYS A 47 -5.26 21.23 27.97
N GLN A 48 -4.56 22.35 27.84
CA GLN A 48 -5.15 23.66 27.45
C GLN A 48 -6.36 24.06 28.31
N GLY A 49 -6.27 23.85 29.63
CA GLY A 49 -7.32 24.23 30.56
C GLY A 49 -8.43 23.18 30.75
N GLN A 50 -8.37 22.02 30.11
CA GLN A 50 -9.36 20.95 30.22
C GLN A 50 -8.74 19.67 30.75
N LEU A 51 -9.47 18.98 31.64
CA LEU A 51 -9.10 17.63 32.06
C LEU A 51 -9.16 16.68 30.86
N SER A 52 -8.12 15.88 30.69
CA SER A 52 -8.01 14.96 29.57
C SER A 52 -8.18 13.51 30.03
N ALA A 53 -8.84 12.70 29.21
CA ALA A 53 -8.94 11.27 29.45
C ALA A 53 -7.61 10.58 29.11
N PRO A 54 -7.27 9.48 29.80
CA PRO A 54 -6.15 8.63 29.42
C PRO A 54 -6.27 8.12 27.98
N ALA A 55 -5.14 7.99 27.30
CA ALA A 55 -5.05 7.44 25.96
C ALA A 55 -4.17 6.17 25.96
N PRO A 56 -4.41 5.20 25.06
CA PRO A 56 -3.59 4.00 24.93
C PRO A 56 -2.12 4.32 24.69
N ALA A 57 -1.23 3.46 25.17
CA ALA A 57 0.20 3.62 24.95
C ALA A 57 0.55 3.53 23.46
N LEU A 58 1.53 4.32 23.02
CA LEU A 58 2.08 4.30 21.68
C LEU A 58 3.18 3.24 21.55
N THR A 59 3.19 2.52 20.45
CA THR A 59 4.22 1.53 20.11
C THR A 59 5.40 2.21 19.41
N ALA A 60 6.61 1.96 19.87
CA ALA A 60 7.81 2.50 19.26
C ALA A 60 8.09 1.86 17.89
N GLN A 61 8.21 2.69 16.84
CA GLN A 61 8.48 2.25 15.48
C GLN A 61 9.79 2.86 14.94
N ALA A 62 10.75 2.01 14.61
CA ALA A 62 12.03 2.47 14.10
C ALA A 62 11.91 3.19 12.74
N ALA A 63 10.94 2.84 11.92
CA ALA A 63 10.68 3.50 10.65
C ALA A 63 10.34 4.98 10.85
N LEU A 64 9.51 5.30 11.86
CA LEU A 64 9.11 6.67 12.18
C LEU A 64 10.30 7.54 12.65
N ALA A 65 11.25 6.94 13.38
CA ALA A 65 12.45 7.66 13.84
C ALA A 65 13.43 7.97 12.71
N ARG A 66 13.40 7.23 11.61
CA ARG A 66 14.30 7.42 10.47
C ARG A 66 13.81 8.43 9.44
N VAL A 67 12.55 8.80 9.49
CA VAL A 67 11.97 9.73 8.51
C VAL A 67 12.65 11.11 8.60
N ARG A 68 13.03 11.64 7.45
CA ARG A 68 13.54 12.99 7.30
C ARG A 68 12.57 13.76 6.41
N LEU A 69 12.02 14.83 6.96
CA LEU A 69 11.10 15.70 6.24
C LEU A 69 11.85 16.94 5.78
N GLY A 70 11.91 17.13 4.48
CA GLY A 70 12.35 18.37 3.87
C GLY A 70 11.19 19.36 3.69
N PRO A 71 11.48 20.62 3.36
CA PRO A 71 10.45 21.59 3.02
C PRO A 71 9.52 21.07 1.90
N GLY A 72 8.20 21.14 2.11
CA GLY A 72 7.20 20.70 1.13
C GLY A 72 6.99 19.20 1.03
N THR A 73 7.59 18.39 1.89
CA THR A 73 7.38 16.95 1.93
C THR A 73 6.14 16.63 2.78
N PHE A 74 5.20 15.89 2.21
CA PHE A 74 4.04 15.38 2.96
C PHE A 74 4.49 14.21 3.87
N PRO A 75 4.15 14.22 5.17
CA PRO A 75 4.56 13.19 6.12
C PRO A 75 4.17 11.78 5.68
N GLU A 76 2.95 11.59 5.19
CA GLU A 76 2.43 10.30 4.76
C GLU A 76 3.26 9.71 3.62
N TRP A 77 3.64 10.52 2.64
CA TRP A 77 4.49 10.09 1.53
C TRP A 77 5.89 9.69 2.00
N ALA A 78 6.50 10.48 2.89
CA ALA A 78 7.84 10.18 3.42
C ALA A 78 7.83 8.89 4.27
N LEU A 79 6.75 8.66 5.03
CA LEU A 79 6.55 7.46 5.83
C LEU A 79 6.33 6.23 4.96
N GLU A 80 5.56 6.34 3.89
CA GLU A 80 5.40 5.26 2.90
C GLU A 80 6.75 4.87 2.29
N GLN A 81 7.59 5.83 1.90
CA GLN A 81 8.94 5.56 1.38
C GLN A 81 9.86 4.91 2.44
N ALA A 82 9.64 5.19 3.72
CA ALA A 82 10.36 4.55 4.83
C ALA A 82 9.82 3.15 5.19
N GLY A 83 8.82 2.64 4.44
CA GLY A 83 8.19 1.33 4.68
C GLY A 83 7.14 1.36 5.78
N TYR A 84 6.58 2.53 6.10
CA TYR A 84 5.52 2.69 7.07
C TYR A 84 4.30 3.40 6.41
N PRO A 85 3.44 2.67 5.72
CA PRO A 85 2.23 3.24 5.14
C PRO A 85 1.30 3.71 6.26
N THR A 86 0.77 4.92 6.13
CA THR A 86 -0.08 5.55 7.12
C THR A 86 -1.19 6.35 6.46
N ASP A 87 -2.36 6.38 7.10
CA ASP A 87 -3.46 7.26 6.74
C ASP A 87 -3.54 8.48 7.67
N ARG A 88 -2.70 8.48 8.72
CA ARG A 88 -2.64 9.58 9.69
C ARG A 88 -1.24 9.68 10.28
N ALA A 89 -0.63 10.82 10.10
CA ALA A 89 0.65 11.15 10.72
C ALA A 89 0.69 12.61 11.18
N GLU A 90 1.42 12.84 12.27
CA GLU A 90 1.77 14.19 12.73
C GLU A 90 3.25 14.21 13.09
N VAL A 91 3.93 15.25 12.65
CA VAL A 91 5.35 15.44 12.89
C VAL A 91 5.56 16.70 13.70
N ILE A 92 6.19 16.55 14.85
CA ILE A 92 6.46 17.62 15.79
C ILE A 92 7.97 17.82 15.87
N HIS A 93 8.41 19.04 15.60
CA HIS A 93 9.81 19.45 15.76
C HIS A 93 9.97 20.28 17.02
N VAL A 94 10.94 19.90 17.86
CA VAL A 94 11.32 20.63 19.05
C VAL A 94 12.81 20.98 18.95
N GLY A 95 13.13 22.25 18.79
CA GLY A 95 14.49 22.76 18.70
C GLY A 95 15.01 23.31 20.02
N GLY A 96 16.32 23.21 20.25
CA GLY A 96 17.02 23.82 21.37
C GLY A 96 16.90 23.09 22.72
N ALA A 97 16.21 21.94 22.78
CA ALA A 97 16.05 21.17 24.01
C ALA A 97 17.26 20.25 24.24
N THR A 98 17.88 20.33 25.42
CA THR A 98 19.11 19.58 25.71
C THR A 98 18.85 18.18 26.27
N ASP A 99 17.65 17.92 26.81
CA ASP A 99 17.28 16.68 27.50
C ASP A 99 15.81 16.32 27.31
N ASN A 100 15.46 15.07 27.67
CA ASN A 100 14.13 14.49 27.49
C ASN A 100 13.05 15.21 28.31
N ASP A 101 13.40 15.69 29.50
CA ASP A 101 12.43 16.29 30.42
C ASP A 101 11.96 17.65 29.87
N THR A 102 12.92 18.44 29.36
CA THR A 102 12.62 19.69 28.65
C THR A 102 11.76 19.47 27.40
N VAL A 103 12.08 18.45 26.60
CA VAL A 103 11.27 18.10 25.43
C VAL A 103 9.86 17.70 25.84
N LEU A 104 9.72 16.83 26.84
CA LEU A 104 8.41 16.38 27.32
C LEU A 104 7.55 17.55 27.81
N GLU A 105 8.15 18.50 28.55
CA GLU A 105 7.43 19.67 29.04
C GLU A 105 6.92 20.54 27.87
N LEU A 106 7.74 20.79 26.84
CA LEU A 106 7.36 21.54 25.65
C LEU A 106 6.23 20.81 24.89
N LEU A 107 6.34 19.50 24.73
CA LEU A 107 5.33 18.68 24.07
C LEU A 107 4.00 18.73 24.83
N ARG A 108 4.01 18.59 26.17
CA ARG A 108 2.80 18.67 27.00
C ARG A 108 2.14 20.04 26.93
N ARG A 109 2.92 21.12 26.93
CA ARG A 109 2.40 22.48 26.84
C ARG A 109 1.77 22.83 25.50
N GLN A 110 2.42 22.44 24.41
CA GLN A 110 2.06 22.92 23.07
C GLN A 110 1.28 21.88 22.25
N TYR A 111 1.55 20.59 22.49
CA TYR A 111 1.06 19.47 21.66
C TYR A 111 0.29 18.42 22.47
N CYS A 112 -0.22 18.76 23.65
CA CYS A 112 -0.93 17.81 24.49
C CYS A 112 -2.12 17.13 23.79
N ARG A 113 -2.84 17.86 22.91
CA ARG A 113 -3.93 17.28 22.13
C ARG A 113 -3.45 16.18 21.20
N SER A 114 -2.36 16.42 20.48
CA SER A 114 -1.74 15.42 19.60
C SER A 114 -1.21 14.23 20.39
N LEU A 115 -0.52 14.50 21.51
CA LEU A 115 -0.02 13.44 22.36
C LEU A 115 -1.14 12.56 22.96
N LEU A 116 -2.32 13.10 23.21
CA LEU A 116 -3.46 12.40 23.82
C LEU A 116 -4.47 11.89 22.78
N ASP A 117 -4.24 12.14 21.49
CA ASP A 117 -5.10 11.61 20.44
C ASP A 117 -5.00 10.08 20.38
N ALA A 118 -6.10 9.38 20.77
CA ALA A 118 -6.17 7.93 20.77
C ALA A 118 -6.13 7.30 19.37
N ARG A 119 -6.28 8.11 18.31
CA ARG A 119 -6.17 7.65 16.92
C ARG A 119 -4.73 7.37 16.49
N PHE A 120 -3.74 7.91 17.19
CA PHE A 120 -2.35 7.51 17.01
C PHE A 120 -2.04 6.28 17.84
N THR A 121 -1.36 5.30 17.21
CA THR A 121 -1.00 4.02 17.82
C THR A 121 0.51 3.82 17.91
N ASP A 122 1.26 4.55 17.09
CA ASP A 122 2.70 4.39 16.95
C ASP A 122 3.44 5.72 17.11
N ILE A 123 4.70 5.62 17.57
CA ILE A 123 5.58 6.76 17.77
C ILE A 123 7.00 6.46 17.30
N GLY A 124 7.63 7.45 16.72
CA GLY A 124 9.07 7.50 16.50
C GLY A 124 9.67 8.77 17.05
N VAL A 125 10.83 8.65 17.67
CA VAL A 125 11.58 9.79 18.20
C VAL A 125 12.99 9.76 17.65
N ALA A 126 13.39 10.84 16.98
CA ALA A 126 14.74 11.06 16.49
C ALA A 126 15.34 12.30 17.17
N ARG A 127 16.64 12.22 17.48
CA ARG A 127 17.42 13.34 18.02
C ARG A 127 18.63 13.63 17.15
N SER A 128 18.91 14.91 16.92
CA SER A 128 20.13 15.39 16.25
C SER A 128 20.64 16.61 17.02
N GLY A 129 21.61 16.41 17.87
CA GLY A 129 22.06 17.45 18.79
C GLY A 129 20.96 17.87 19.77
N ASN A 130 20.53 19.14 19.68
CA ASN A 130 19.43 19.70 20.47
C ASN A 130 18.09 19.77 19.71
N ASP A 131 18.04 19.18 18.52
CA ASP A 131 16.84 19.15 17.71
C ASP A 131 16.19 17.75 17.78
N TRP A 132 14.90 17.74 18.08
CA TRP A 132 14.11 16.54 18.26
C TRP A 132 12.99 16.50 17.23
N THR A 133 12.75 15.32 16.71
CA THR A 133 11.61 15.05 15.85
C THR A 133 10.79 13.92 16.47
N VAL A 134 9.55 14.22 16.80
CA VAL A 134 8.58 13.25 17.28
C VAL A 134 7.54 13.02 16.17
N VAL A 135 7.40 11.77 15.76
CA VAL A 135 6.41 11.38 14.76
C VAL A 135 5.35 10.51 15.44
N LEU A 136 4.12 10.96 15.40
CA LEU A 136 2.95 10.19 15.82
C LEU A 136 2.26 9.68 14.56
N ALA A 137 1.91 8.40 14.52
CA ALA A 137 1.26 7.85 13.33
C ALA A 137 0.31 6.69 13.68
N ARG A 138 -0.55 6.36 12.72
CA ARG A 138 -1.34 5.14 12.69
C ARG A 138 -1.04 4.40 11.41
N PRO A 139 -0.61 3.11 11.47
CA PRO A 139 -0.36 2.35 10.26
C PRO A 139 -1.66 2.10 9.51
N THR A 140 -1.62 2.19 8.19
CA THR A 140 -2.71 1.67 7.37
C THR A 140 -2.75 0.15 7.52
N PRO A 141 -3.92 -0.46 7.81
CA PRO A 141 -4.03 -1.91 7.89
C PRO A 141 -3.51 -2.58 6.63
N PRO A 142 -2.87 -3.74 6.72
CA PRO A 142 -2.45 -4.49 5.54
C PRO A 142 -3.67 -4.87 4.70
N LEU A 143 -3.52 -4.78 3.38
CA LEU A 143 -4.53 -5.26 2.46
C LEU A 143 -4.61 -6.80 2.56
N VAL A 144 -5.77 -7.31 2.96
CA VAL A 144 -6.05 -8.74 3.04
C VAL A 144 -7.11 -9.08 1.99
N LEU A 145 -6.69 -9.77 0.95
CA LEU A 145 -7.58 -10.27 -0.10
C LEU A 145 -7.70 -11.79 -0.01
N PRO A 146 -8.87 -12.38 -0.36
CA PRO A 146 -9.01 -13.82 -0.43
C PRO A 146 -8.12 -14.41 -1.52
N GLN A 147 -7.83 -15.71 -1.45
CA GLN A 147 -7.11 -16.41 -2.52
C GLN A 147 -7.86 -16.29 -3.85
N GLN A 148 -7.15 -16.41 -4.98
CA GLN A 148 -7.71 -16.20 -6.33
C GLN A 148 -8.97 -17.02 -6.59
N GLU A 149 -8.97 -18.31 -6.22
CA GLU A 149 -10.13 -19.18 -6.39
C GLU A 149 -11.34 -18.71 -5.59
N GLU A 150 -11.12 -18.32 -4.34
CA GLU A 150 -12.18 -17.81 -3.45
C GLU A 150 -12.69 -16.44 -3.93
N ALA A 151 -11.80 -15.55 -4.36
CA ALA A 151 -12.18 -14.27 -4.96
C ALA A 151 -13.05 -14.48 -6.22
N GLY A 152 -12.63 -15.42 -7.09
CA GLY A 152 -13.37 -15.80 -8.29
C GLY A 152 -14.75 -16.37 -7.99
N ARG A 153 -14.88 -17.25 -6.99
CA ARG A 153 -16.14 -17.81 -6.54
C ARG A 153 -17.09 -16.72 -6.01
N ILE A 154 -16.59 -15.83 -5.18
CA ILE A 154 -17.36 -14.70 -4.64
C ILE A 154 -17.87 -13.80 -5.79
N ILE A 155 -16.99 -13.44 -6.73
CA ILE A 155 -17.38 -12.63 -7.89
C ILE A 155 -18.45 -13.31 -8.72
N LEU A 156 -18.31 -14.62 -9.02
CA LEU A 156 -19.29 -15.37 -9.78
C LEU A 156 -20.67 -15.39 -9.10
N GLU A 157 -20.71 -15.63 -7.80
CA GLU A 157 -21.94 -15.63 -7.02
C GLU A 157 -22.64 -14.27 -7.04
N LEU A 158 -21.90 -13.19 -6.81
CA LEU A 158 -22.43 -11.82 -6.80
C LEU A 158 -22.92 -11.40 -8.20
N VAL A 159 -22.18 -11.74 -9.24
CA VAL A 159 -22.58 -11.48 -10.63
C VAL A 159 -23.85 -12.22 -10.98
N ASN A 160 -23.98 -13.49 -10.63
CA ASN A 160 -25.19 -14.27 -10.90
C ASN A 160 -26.39 -13.78 -10.07
N ALA A 161 -26.18 -13.37 -8.82
CA ALA A 161 -27.20 -12.70 -8.02
C ALA A 161 -27.67 -11.39 -8.67
N ALA A 162 -26.73 -10.60 -9.21
CA ALA A 162 -27.05 -9.37 -9.94
C ALA A 162 -27.81 -9.63 -11.24
N ARG A 163 -27.41 -10.63 -12.01
CA ARG A 163 -28.05 -11.04 -13.29
C ARG A 163 -29.45 -11.59 -13.10
N ALA A 164 -29.76 -12.21 -11.96
CA ALA A 164 -31.07 -12.79 -11.67
C ALA A 164 -32.19 -11.74 -11.55
N GLN A 165 -31.87 -10.44 -11.49
CA GLN A 165 -32.84 -9.37 -11.31
C GLN A 165 -32.74 -8.34 -12.42
N ALA A 166 -33.88 -7.86 -12.91
CA ALA A 166 -33.90 -6.73 -13.84
C ALA A 166 -33.33 -5.48 -13.17
N ARG A 167 -32.56 -4.68 -13.91
CA ARG A 167 -31.97 -3.45 -13.40
C ARG A 167 -31.75 -2.38 -14.45
N ASN A 168 -31.60 -1.17 -14.03
CA ASN A 168 -31.16 -0.06 -14.87
C ASN A 168 -29.64 0.07 -14.80
N CYS A 169 -28.99 0.13 -15.95
CA CYS A 169 -27.59 0.45 -16.10
C CYS A 169 -27.47 1.84 -16.74
N GLY A 170 -27.43 2.87 -15.92
CA GLY A 170 -27.68 4.25 -16.36
C GLY A 170 -29.10 4.39 -16.94
N ASP A 171 -29.21 4.92 -18.15
CA ASP A 171 -30.50 5.12 -18.84
C ASP A 171 -31.02 3.87 -19.58
N ARG A 172 -30.26 2.76 -19.54
CA ARG A 172 -30.64 1.52 -20.22
C ARG A 172 -31.22 0.52 -19.23
N GLN A 173 -32.43 0.02 -19.54
CA GLN A 173 -33.05 -1.04 -18.77
C GLN A 173 -32.66 -2.42 -19.30
N PHE A 174 -32.25 -3.32 -18.39
CA PHE A 174 -31.96 -4.72 -18.66
C PHE A 174 -32.91 -5.61 -17.90
N GLY A 175 -33.51 -6.59 -18.58
CA GLY A 175 -34.21 -7.69 -17.93
C GLY A 175 -33.24 -8.59 -17.15
N ALA A 176 -33.78 -9.51 -16.34
CA ALA A 176 -32.97 -10.59 -15.78
C ALA A 176 -32.25 -11.37 -16.89
N ALA A 177 -30.98 -11.69 -16.67
CA ALA A 177 -30.16 -12.45 -17.61
C ALA A 177 -29.88 -13.84 -17.06
N PRO A 178 -29.70 -14.87 -17.92
CA PRO A 178 -29.31 -16.20 -17.49
C PRO A 178 -27.99 -16.16 -16.69
N PRO A 179 -27.80 -17.07 -15.70
CA PRO A 179 -26.55 -17.14 -14.98
C PRO A 179 -25.39 -17.51 -15.92
N VAL A 180 -24.20 -17.01 -15.60
CA VAL A 180 -22.94 -17.39 -16.26
C VAL A 180 -22.25 -18.47 -15.45
N THR A 181 -21.47 -19.33 -16.13
CA THR A 181 -20.64 -20.35 -15.50
C THR A 181 -19.18 -19.93 -15.47
N TRP A 182 -18.42 -20.49 -14.51
CA TRP A 182 -17.00 -20.24 -14.43
C TRP A 182 -16.22 -20.93 -15.54
N ASN A 183 -15.31 -20.17 -16.16
CA ASN A 183 -14.40 -20.69 -17.17
C ASN A 183 -12.95 -20.36 -16.78
N ALA A 184 -12.12 -21.40 -16.64
CA ALA A 184 -10.74 -21.26 -16.20
C ALA A 184 -9.83 -20.49 -17.18
N GLN A 185 -10.12 -20.59 -18.49
CA GLN A 185 -9.34 -19.87 -19.52
C GLN A 185 -9.65 -18.37 -19.47
N LEU A 186 -10.91 -18.00 -19.25
CA LEU A 186 -11.30 -16.60 -19.03
C LEU A 186 -10.69 -16.04 -17.73
N ALA A 187 -10.66 -16.87 -16.66
CA ALA A 187 -10.01 -16.49 -15.41
C ALA A 187 -8.50 -16.27 -15.58
N GLN A 188 -7.83 -17.11 -16.36
CA GLN A 188 -6.42 -16.94 -16.70
C GLN A 188 -6.17 -15.66 -17.49
N ALA A 189 -7.02 -15.34 -18.47
CA ALA A 189 -6.94 -14.10 -19.23
C ALA A 189 -7.14 -12.87 -18.31
N ALA A 190 -8.12 -12.93 -17.41
CA ALA A 190 -8.40 -11.89 -16.42
C ALA A 190 -7.22 -11.67 -15.46
N LEU A 191 -6.66 -12.74 -14.89
CA LEU A 191 -5.51 -12.66 -13.99
C LEU A 191 -4.28 -12.11 -14.70
N ALA A 192 -4.02 -12.52 -15.93
CA ALA A 192 -2.90 -12.01 -16.73
C ALA A 192 -3.02 -10.50 -16.93
N HIS A 193 -4.23 -10.00 -17.26
CA HIS A 193 -4.46 -8.56 -17.46
C HIS A 193 -4.38 -7.78 -16.15
N SER A 194 -4.94 -8.29 -15.05
CA SER A 194 -4.77 -7.65 -13.74
C SER A 194 -3.30 -7.57 -13.33
N SER A 195 -2.51 -8.62 -13.62
CA SER A 195 -1.06 -8.65 -13.35
C SER A 195 -0.30 -7.65 -14.21
N ASP A 196 -0.68 -7.49 -15.46
CA ASP A 196 -0.12 -6.50 -16.37
C ASP A 196 -0.40 -5.07 -15.87
N MET A 197 -1.65 -4.75 -15.55
CA MET A 197 -2.05 -3.46 -14.98
C MET A 197 -1.28 -3.16 -13.68
N ALA A 198 -1.17 -4.15 -12.78
CA ALA A 198 -0.48 -3.99 -11.50
C ALA A 198 1.03 -3.76 -11.66
N THR A 199 1.66 -4.45 -12.62
CA THR A 199 3.09 -4.34 -12.91
C THR A 199 3.45 -3.00 -13.52
N HIS A 200 2.67 -2.55 -14.50
CA HIS A 200 2.92 -1.31 -15.23
C HIS A 200 2.21 -0.10 -14.59
N ARG A 201 1.37 -0.33 -13.56
CA ARG A 201 0.57 0.72 -12.87
C ARG A 201 -0.30 1.50 -13.86
N GLN A 202 -0.82 0.80 -14.83
CA GLN A 202 -1.66 1.37 -15.89
C GLN A 202 -3.07 0.79 -15.77
N PHE A 203 -4.07 1.64 -15.62
CA PHE A 203 -5.47 1.25 -15.62
C PHE A 203 -6.04 1.45 -17.03
N SER A 204 -6.18 0.37 -17.80
CA SER A 204 -6.59 0.40 -19.19
C SER A 204 -7.13 -0.97 -19.62
N HIS A 205 -8.08 -1.00 -20.54
CA HIS A 205 -8.50 -2.23 -21.22
C HIS A 205 -7.43 -2.77 -22.16
N GLN A 206 -6.57 -1.89 -22.70
CA GLN A 206 -5.45 -2.30 -23.52
C GLN A 206 -4.27 -2.72 -22.64
N GLY A 207 -3.75 -3.90 -22.89
CA GLY A 207 -2.54 -4.40 -22.23
C GLY A 207 -1.29 -3.60 -22.60
N SER A 208 -0.24 -3.69 -21.79
CA SER A 208 1.06 -3.03 -22.03
C SER A 208 1.70 -3.47 -23.36
N ASP A 209 1.34 -4.66 -23.85
CA ASP A 209 1.74 -5.21 -25.15
C ASP A 209 0.80 -4.81 -26.30
N GLY A 210 -0.16 -3.92 -26.06
CA GLY A 210 -1.17 -3.48 -27.01
C GLY A 210 -2.34 -4.44 -27.18
N SER A 211 -2.41 -5.55 -26.43
CA SER A 211 -3.48 -6.55 -26.57
C SER A 211 -4.81 -6.07 -26.02
N GLU A 212 -5.87 -6.43 -26.73
CA GLU A 212 -7.26 -6.28 -26.29
C GLU A 212 -7.75 -7.56 -25.56
N SER A 213 -8.85 -7.46 -24.83
CA SER A 213 -9.44 -8.57 -24.06
C SER A 213 -9.67 -9.83 -24.89
N ALA A 214 -10.18 -9.69 -26.12
CA ALA A 214 -10.41 -10.81 -27.04
C ALA A 214 -9.11 -11.56 -27.40
N GLN A 215 -8.01 -10.85 -27.60
CA GLN A 215 -6.71 -11.45 -27.88
C GLN A 215 -6.14 -12.18 -26.66
N ARG A 216 -6.34 -11.63 -25.46
CA ARG A 216 -5.93 -12.26 -24.21
C ARG A 216 -6.72 -13.55 -23.93
N ALA A 217 -8.05 -13.55 -24.17
CA ALA A 217 -8.88 -14.72 -24.09
C ALA A 217 -8.41 -15.82 -25.08
N THR A 218 -8.11 -15.45 -26.33
CA THR A 218 -7.58 -16.38 -27.34
C THR A 218 -6.22 -16.95 -26.91
N ARG A 219 -5.30 -16.16 -26.39
CA ARG A 219 -4.00 -16.63 -25.86
C ARG A 219 -4.14 -17.60 -24.70
N ALA A 220 -5.20 -17.42 -23.87
CA ALA A 220 -5.55 -18.35 -22.80
C ALA A 220 -6.23 -19.63 -23.30
N GLY A 221 -6.44 -19.77 -24.62
CA GLY A 221 -7.04 -20.93 -25.25
C GLY A 221 -8.57 -20.88 -25.34
N TYR A 222 -9.21 -19.77 -24.97
CA TYR A 222 -10.66 -19.63 -25.04
C TYR A 222 -11.09 -19.32 -26.48
N ARG A 223 -12.00 -20.11 -27.01
CA ARG A 223 -12.64 -19.89 -28.31
C ARG A 223 -13.95 -19.16 -28.06
N TRP A 224 -14.16 -18.04 -28.72
CA TRP A 224 -15.25 -17.13 -28.41
C TRP A 224 -16.00 -16.66 -29.68
N ARG A 225 -17.27 -16.35 -29.51
CA ARG A 225 -18.08 -15.53 -30.42
C ARG A 225 -18.31 -14.12 -29.89
N HIS A 226 -18.46 -14.01 -28.57
CA HIS A 226 -18.59 -12.73 -27.88
C HIS A 226 -17.64 -12.68 -26.72
N ILE A 227 -16.99 -11.53 -26.52
CA ILE A 227 -16.13 -11.23 -25.39
C ILE A 227 -16.53 -9.88 -24.82
N GLY A 228 -16.52 -9.76 -23.51
CA GLY A 228 -16.67 -8.52 -22.77
C GLY A 228 -15.70 -8.47 -21.59
N GLU A 229 -15.32 -7.28 -21.20
CA GLU A 229 -14.39 -7.09 -20.08
C GLU A 229 -14.85 -5.95 -19.17
N ASN A 230 -14.75 -6.17 -17.87
CA ASN A 230 -14.85 -5.15 -16.84
C ASN A 230 -13.51 -5.09 -16.09
N ILE A 231 -13.02 -3.90 -15.83
CA ILE A 231 -11.83 -3.67 -14.99
C ILE A 231 -12.20 -2.75 -13.84
N ALA A 232 -11.48 -2.90 -12.72
CA ALA A 232 -11.59 -2.01 -11.56
C ALA A 232 -10.22 -1.88 -10.87
N ALA A 233 -10.03 -0.80 -10.12
CA ALA A 233 -8.76 -0.54 -9.45
C ALA A 233 -8.99 0.18 -8.12
N GLY A 234 -8.30 -0.30 -7.08
CA GLY A 234 -8.37 0.27 -5.73
C GLY A 234 -9.37 -0.39 -4.80
N GLN A 235 -10.30 -1.21 -5.29
CA GLN A 235 -11.27 -1.94 -4.47
C GLN A 235 -10.55 -2.97 -3.59
N ILE A 236 -10.84 -2.97 -2.30
CA ILE A 236 -10.16 -3.80 -1.29
C ILE A 236 -10.86 -5.14 -1.02
N SER A 237 -11.89 -5.46 -1.79
CA SER A 237 -12.60 -6.74 -1.72
C SER A 237 -13.25 -7.10 -3.06
N PRO A 238 -13.55 -8.40 -3.31
CA PRO A 238 -14.34 -8.82 -4.46
C PRO A 238 -15.73 -8.19 -4.50
N GLN A 239 -16.33 -7.96 -3.33
CA GLN A 239 -17.63 -7.32 -3.18
C GLN A 239 -17.60 -5.89 -3.71
N GLU A 240 -16.63 -5.09 -3.26
CA GLU A 240 -16.48 -3.71 -3.73
C GLU A 240 -16.22 -3.65 -5.25
N ALA A 241 -15.47 -4.61 -5.81
CA ALA A 241 -15.21 -4.66 -7.25
C ALA A 241 -16.52 -4.89 -8.03
N VAL A 242 -17.36 -5.84 -7.59
CA VAL A 242 -18.64 -6.14 -8.24
C VAL A 242 -19.64 -4.98 -8.04
N GLU A 243 -19.71 -4.38 -6.86
CA GLU A 243 -20.54 -3.21 -6.58
C GLU A 243 -20.16 -2.04 -7.52
N GLY A 244 -18.88 -1.74 -7.64
CA GLY A 244 -18.39 -0.70 -8.54
C GLY A 244 -18.71 -0.98 -10.01
N TRP A 245 -18.68 -2.23 -10.45
CA TRP A 245 -19.12 -2.59 -11.79
C TRP A 245 -20.63 -2.44 -11.98
N ILE A 246 -21.43 -2.78 -10.97
CA ILE A 246 -22.89 -2.60 -11.02
C ILE A 246 -23.28 -1.13 -11.07
N GLU A 247 -22.58 -0.27 -10.34
CA GLU A 247 -22.87 1.17 -10.29
C GLU A 247 -22.45 1.93 -11.56
N SER A 248 -21.49 1.37 -12.31
CA SER A 248 -21.02 1.97 -13.57
C SER A 248 -21.88 1.55 -14.75
N PRO A 249 -22.52 2.48 -15.47
CA PRO A 249 -23.46 2.14 -16.56
C PRO A 249 -22.89 1.18 -17.61
N GLY A 250 -21.64 1.39 -18.03
CA GLY A 250 -20.97 0.57 -19.03
C GLY A 250 -20.65 -0.83 -18.54
N HIS A 251 -20.08 -0.94 -17.33
CA HIS A 251 -19.75 -2.22 -16.72
C HIS A 251 -21.01 -3.01 -16.36
N CYS A 252 -22.04 -2.33 -15.85
CA CYS A 252 -23.35 -2.91 -15.57
C CYS A 252 -23.99 -3.48 -16.84
N ALA A 253 -23.99 -2.74 -17.95
CA ALA A 253 -24.51 -3.20 -19.22
C ALA A 253 -23.78 -4.47 -19.71
N ASN A 254 -22.46 -4.53 -19.50
CA ASN A 254 -21.65 -5.70 -19.84
C ASN A 254 -22.02 -6.88 -18.94
N LEU A 255 -22.11 -6.67 -17.62
CA LEU A 255 -22.51 -7.66 -16.63
C LEU A 255 -23.91 -8.24 -16.91
N MET A 256 -24.86 -7.41 -17.34
CA MET A 256 -26.25 -7.79 -17.62
C MET A 256 -26.48 -8.29 -19.04
N ASN A 257 -25.45 -8.35 -19.90
CA ASN A 257 -25.61 -8.81 -21.27
C ASN A 257 -26.02 -10.30 -21.32
N PRO A 258 -27.22 -10.63 -21.85
CA PRO A 258 -27.72 -12.01 -21.87
C PRO A 258 -26.98 -12.92 -22.85
N GLN A 259 -26.15 -12.36 -23.75
CA GLN A 259 -25.36 -13.14 -24.70
C GLN A 259 -24.18 -13.87 -24.02
N PHE A 260 -23.73 -13.42 -22.86
CA PHE A 260 -22.65 -14.08 -22.15
C PHE A 260 -23.16 -15.28 -21.35
N SER A 261 -22.48 -16.41 -21.55
CA SER A 261 -22.78 -17.69 -20.86
C SER A 261 -21.67 -18.14 -19.89
N GLU A 262 -20.48 -17.58 -20.04
CA GLU A 262 -19.32 -17.93 -19.21
C GLU A 262 -18.59 -16.68 -18.73
N MET A 263 -17.90 -16.81 -17.61
CA MET A 263 -17.03 -15.74 -17.10
C MET A 263 -15.79 -16.29 -16.39
N GLY A 264 -14.78 -15.46 -16.29
CA GLY A 264 -13.65 -15.62 -15.38
C GLY A 264 -13.28 -14.29 -14.78
N ALA A 265 -12.68 -14.30 -13.61
CA ALA A 265 -12.17 -13.10 -12.95
C ALA A 265 -10.84 -13.38 -12.26
N GLY A 266 -10.07 -12.32 -12.06
CA GLY A 266 -8.80 -12.38 -11.34
C GLY A 266 -8.39 -10.99 -10.87
N TYR A 267 -7.48 -10.93 -9.91
CA TYR A 267 -6.90 -9.69 -9.41
C TYR A 267 -5.39 -9.80 -9.27
N ALA A 268 -4.72 -8.65 -9.27
CA ALA A 268 -3.33 -8.55 -8.86
C ALA A 268 -3.12 -7.27 -8.07
N VAL A 269 -2.11 -7.29 -7.18
CA VAL A 269 -1.81 -6.16 -6.30
C VAL A 269 -0.49 -5.54 -6.70
N SER A 270 -0.50 -4.24 -7.03
CA SER A 270 0.72 -3.46 -7.17
C SER A 270 1.31 -3.21 -5.79
N ARG A 271 2.54 -3.67 -5.55
CA ARG A 271 3.26 -3.53 -4.28
C ARG A 271 4.14 -2.28 -4.21
N VAL A 272 4.08 -1.44 -5.22
CA VAL A 272 4.88 -0.19 -5.25
C VAL A 272 4.32 0.85 -4.30
N ARG A 273 3.03 0.73 -3.93
CA ARG A 273 2.38 1.49 -2.86
C ARG A 273 1.91 0.53 -1.78
N LEU A 274 2.29 0.80 -0.54
CA LEU A 274 1.76 0.06 0.61
C LEU A 274 0.44 0.70 1.06
N PRO A 275 -0.54 -0.07 1.51
CA PRO A 275 -0.51 -1.52 1.78
C PRO A 275 -0.64 -2.41 0.54
N GLY A 276 -0.71 -1.85 -0.65
CA GLY A 276 -0.96 -2.48 -1.91
C GLY A 276 -2.15 -1.85 -2.63
N PHE A 277 -2.11 -1.85 -3.96
CA PHE A 277 -3.18 -1.29 -4.79
C PHE A 277 -3.71 -2.38 -5.74
N PRO A 278 -4.94 -2.91 -5.50
CA PRO A 278 -5.51 -3.98 -6.29
C PRO A 278 -5.97 -3.51 -7.66
N TYR A 279 -5.80 -4.36 -8.65
CA TYR A 279 -6.39 -4.27 -9.98
C TYR A 279 -7.21 -5.52 -10.23
N TRP A 280 -8.45 -5.35 -10.65
CA TRP A 280 -9.42 -6.40 -10.88
C TRP A 280 -9.78 -6.46 -12.35
N THR A 281 -9.91 -7.68 -12.86
CA THR A 281 -10.42 -7.92 -14.22
C THR A 281 -11.48 -9.02 -14.17
N GLN A 282 -12.57 -8.79 -14.89
CA GLN A 282 -13.61 -9.76 -15.17
C GLN A 282 -13.76 -9.89 -16.68
N VAL A 283 -13.67 -11.10 -17.18
CA VAL A 283 -13.86 -11.38 -18.60
C VAL A 283 -15.10 -12.26 -18.78
N PHE A 284 -16.03 -11.83 -19.62
CA PHE A 284 -17.19 -12.58 -20.05
C PHE A 284 -16.96 -13.17 -21.41
N GLY A 285 -17.57 -14.32 -21.67
CA GLY A 285 -17.47 -14.99 -22.96
C GLY A 285 -18.69 -15.80 -23.33
N THR A 286 -18.78 -16.08 -24.62
CA THR A 286 -19.68 -17.09 -25.21
C THR A 286 -18.87 -17.88 -26.21
N PRO A 287 -18.77 -19.23 -26.09
CA PRO A 287 -18.02 -20.07 -27.01
C PRO A 287 -18.67 -20.20 -28.40
#